data_1e3ff05ffa2f9ebc2845706ee1a17577
#
_entry.id   1e3ff05ffa2f9ebc2845706ee1a17577
#
_cell.length_a   1.000
_cell.length_b   1.000
_cell.length_c   1.000
_cell.angle_alpha   90.00
_cell.angle_beta   90.00
_cell.angle_gamma   90.00
#
_symmetry.space_group_name_H-M   'P 1'
#
loop_
_entity.id
_entity.type
_entity.pdbx_description
1 polymer ?
#
loop_
_entity_poly.entity_id
_entity_poly.type
_entity_poly.pdbx_seq_one_letter_code
_entity_poly.pdbx_strand_id
1 'polypeptide(L)'
;MSNAPLQLQNICKNYGALRVTDDVSLNIEAGELHAIIGPNGAGKTTLIHQISGHAQSDSGRIIFDGQDVSRLPMAERARMGLVRSFQITSILPRFSALENVAIAVQARSGSSFSFFGNASKEPALNDAAMALLSRFGLAARAGVPAGQMSHGEKRQLEIAIALAAKPKLLLLDEPLAGTSHDESQRLINTLQELRKELPIVLIEHDMDAVFALADRVSVLVYGRIIASGSPQSIRDNAEVRAAYLGEEAA
;
A
#
# COMPACT_ATOMS: atom_id res chain seq x y z
N MET A 1 19.66 -17.00 5.86
CA MET A 1 19.14 -15.61 5.95
C MET A 1 17.82 -15.61 5.24
N SER A 2 16.75 -15.10 5.85
CA SER A 2 15.44 -14.99 5.20
C SER A 2 15.59 -14.14 3.95
N ASN A 3 15.09 -14.62 2.79
CA ASN A 3 15.09 -13.88 1.52
C ASN A 3 13.81 -13.04 1.39
N ALA A 4 13.29 -12.56 2.53
CA ALA A 4 12.08 -11.76 2.59
C ALA A 4 12.30 -10.41 1.89
N PRO A 5 11.43 -10.01 0.94
CA PRO A 5 11.52 -8.73 0.23
C PRO A 5 11.56 -7.52 1.15
N LEU A 6 10.89 -7.58 2.31
CA LEU A 6 10.90 -6.51 3.31
C LEU A 6 11.08 -7.11 4.71
N GLN A 7 12.01 -6.54 5.47
CA GLN A 7 12.23 -6.88 6.87
C GLN A 7 12.27 -5.62 7.71
N LEU A 8 11.52 -5.62 8.81
CA LEU A 8 11.58 -4.63 9.86
C LEU A 8 12.29 -5.24 11.06
N GLN A 9 13.28 -4.57 11.61
CA GLN A 9 14.12 -5.05 12.70
C GLN A 9 14.13 -4.01 13.81
N ASN A 10 13.39 -4.28 14.91
CA ASN A 10 13.34 -3.49 16.13
C ASN A 10 13.02 -2.00 15.88
N ILE A 11 12.03 -1.73 15.02
CA ILE A 11 11.64 -0.38 14.61
C ILE A 11 10.98 0.35 15.76
N CYS A 12 11.53 1.53 16.13
CA CYS A 12 10.95 2.40 17.14
C CYS A 12 10.72 3.81 16.58
N LYS A 13 9.65 4.47 17.09
CA LYS A 13 9.34 5.88 16.80
C LYS A 13 8.67 6.53 18.01
N ASN A 14 9.20 7.68 18.38
CA ASN A 14 8.62 8.54 19.40
C ASN A 14 8.23 9.89 18.81
N TYR A 15 7.13 10.46 19.27
CA TYR A 15 6.75 11.84 19.06
C TYR A 15 6.67 12.51 20.43
N GLY A 16 7.74 13.21 20.82
CA GLY A 16 7.91 13.69 22.19
C GLY A 16 7.94 12.53 23.19
N ALA A 17 7.05 12.53 24.16
CA ALA A 17 6.94 11.46 25.16
C ALA A 17 6.12 10.24 24.67
N LEU A 18 5.41 10.36 23.54
CA LEU A 18 4.57 9.30 23.03
C LEU A 18 5.38 8.34 22.16
N ARG A 19 5.51 7.08 22.59
CA ARG A 19 6.08 6.00 21.79
C ARG A 19 4.99 5.41 20.90
N VAL A 20 5.10 5.61 19.59
CA VAL A 20 4.08 5.22 18.61
C VAL A 20 4.40 3.90 17.92
N THR A 21 5.69 3.58 17.71
CA THR A 21 6.15 2.22 17.39
C THR A 21 7.21 1.82 18.38
N ASP A 22 7.12 0.60 18.88
CA ASP A 22 7.95 0.10 19.97
C ASP A 22 8.40 -1.33 19.68
N ASP A 23 9.65 -1.46 19.24
CA ASP A 23 10.30 -2.73 18.96
C ASP A 23 9.59 -3.58 17.89
N VAL A 24 9.07 -2.92 16.84
CA VAL A 24 8.34 -3.61 15.76
C VAL A 24 9.32 -4.37 14.89
N SER A 25 9.13 -5.69 14.82
CA SER A 25 9.87 -6.59 13.93
C SER A 25 8.89 -7.42 13.09
N LEU A 26 9.03 -7.39 11.76
CA LEU A 26 8.19 -8.08 10.79
C LEU A 26 9.01 -8.51 9.58
N ASN A 27 8.65 -9.65 8.99
CA ASN A 27 9.16 -10.08 7.70
C ASN A 27 7.96 -10.26 6.74
N ILE A 28 8.07 -9.71 5.55
CA ILE A 28 7.10 -9.88 4.47
C ILE A 28 7.74 -10.82 3.45
N GLU A 29 7.08 -11.94 3.19
CA GLU A 29 7.61 -12.96 2.29
C GLU A 29 7.24 -12.68 0.83
N ALA A 30 7.95 -13.31 -0.11
CA ALA A 30 7.66 -13.18 -1.53
C ALA A 30 6.29 -13.79 -1.85
N GLY A 31 5.47 -13.08 -2.63
CA GLY A 31 4.11 -13.53 -3.00
C GLY A 31 3.11 -13.51 -1.85
N GLU A 32 3.43 -12.86 -0.72
CA GLU A 32 2.56 -12.74 0.44
C GLU A 32 1.73 -11.46 0.39
N LEU A 33 0.43 -11.56 0.67
CA LEU A 33 -0.36 -10.42 1.10
C LEU A 33 -0.41 -10.43 2.64
N HIS A 34 0.34 -9.50 3.22
CA HIS A 34 0.46 -9.35 4.66
C HIS A 34 -0.38 -8.18 5.15
N ALA A 35 -1.42 -8.47 5.92
CA ALA A 35 -2.24 -7.43 6.52
C ALA A 35 -1.69 -7.00 7.89
N ILE A 36 -1.70 -5.69 8.15
CA ILE A 36 -1.41 -5.11 9.46
C ILE A 36 -2.70 -4.48 9.97
N ILE A 37 -3.24 -5.05 11.03
CA ILE A 37 -4.47 -4.60 11.66
C ILE A 37 -4.17 -4.08 13.07
N GLY A 38 -5.15 -3.43 13.69
CA GLY A 38 -5.06 -2.94 15.06
C GLY A 38 -6.04 -1.81 15.30
N PRO A 39 -6.30 -1.47 16.56
CA PRO A 39 -7.22 -0.41 16.95
C PRO A 39 -6.77 0.97 16.44
N ASN A 40 -7.65 1.96 16.57
CA ASN A 40 -7.32 3.34 16.27
C ASN A 40 -6.20 3.82 17.22
N GLY A 41 -5.24 4.56 16.69
CA GLY A 41 -4.08 4.99 17.48
C GLY A 41 -3.02 3.91 17.75
N ALA A 42 -3.18 2.68 17.26
CA ALA A 42 -2.20 1.60 17.45
C ALA A 42 -0.81 1.88 16.85
N GLY A 43 -0.69 2.84 15.91
CA GLY A 43 0.56 3.19 15.23
C GLY A 43 0.66 2.71 13.78
N LYS A 44 -0.41 2.16 13.19
CA LYS A 44 -0.43 1.62 11.80
C LYS A 44 0.04 2.63 10.77
N THR A 45 -0.53 3.83 10.77
CA THR A 45 -0.15 4.91 9.84
C THR A 45 1.31 5.34 10.04
N THR A 46 1.80 5.40 11.28
CA THR A 46 3.20 5.69 11.56
C THR A 46 4.11 4.59 11.02
N LEU A 47 3.74 3.33 11.22
CA LEU A 47 4.52 2.20 10.73
C LEU A 47 4.63 2.22 9.20
N ILE A 48 3.53 2.44 8.48
CA ILE A 48 3.59 2.53 7.00
C ILE A 48 4.37 3.77 6.53
N HIS A 49 4.32 4.89 7.29
CA HIS A 49 5.16 6.06 7.04
C HIS A 49 6.65 5.75 7.21
N GLN A 50 7.01 4.95 8.21
CA GLN A 50 8.40 4.49 8.41
C GLN A 50 8.85 3.57 7.28
N ILE A 51 8.01 2.59 6.89
CA ILE A 51 8.31 1.66 5.80
C ILE A 51 8.46 2.41 4.46
N SER A 52 7.56 3.35 4.17
CA SER A 52 7.60 4.11 2.91
C SER A 52 8.71 5.19 2.86
N GLY A 53 9.32 5.54 4.01
CA GLY A 53 10.31 6.62 4.11
C GLY A 53 9.71 8.02 4.20
N HIS A 54 8.40 8.13 4.47
CA HIS A 54 7.73 9.41 4.78
C HIS A 54 8.11 9.91 6.19
N ALA A 55 8.29 8.97 7.14
CA ALA A 55 8.84 9.26 8.45
C ALA A 55 10.09 8.39 8.70
N GLN A 56 11.09 8.94 9.38
CA GLN A 56 12.25 8.17 9.79
C GLN A 56 12.01 7.52 11.15
N SER A 57 12.47 6.27 11.30
CA SER A 57 12.55 5.59 12.59
C SER A 57 13.63 6.21 13.45
N ASP A 58 13.40 6.24 14.77
CA ASP A 58 14.40 6.72 15.74
C ASP A 58 15.49 5.64 15.94
N SER A 59 15.09 4.36 15.90
CA SER A 59 15.99 3.22 15.95
C SER A 59 15.45 2.04 15.13
N GLY A 60 16.24 0.98 15.02
CA GLY A 60 15.95 -0.20 14.22
C GLY A 60 16.38 -0.07 12.76
N ARG A 61 16.06 -1.09 11.96
CA ARG A 61 16.42 -1.15 10.53
C ARG A 61 15.26 -1.60 9.69
N ILE A 62 15.21 -1.05 8.47
CA ILE A 62 14.29 -1.46 7.41
C ILE A 62 15.16 -1.98 6.27
N ILE A 63 15.05 -3.27 5.99
CA ILE A 63 15.78 -3.92 4.92
C ILE A 63 14.78 -4.20 3.80
N PHE A 64 15.05 -3.69 2.61
CA PHE A 64 14.25 -3.92 1.42
C PHE A 64 15.13 -4.49 0.30
N ASP A 65 14.72 -5.66 -0.23
CA ASP A 65 15.46 -6.38 -1.28
C ASP A 65 16.94 -6.58 -0.90
N GLY A 66 17.19 -6.92 0.38
CA GLY A 66 18.53 -7.13 0.95
C GLY A 66 19.33 -5.86 1.26
N GLN A 67 18.80 -4.66 1.01
CA GLN A 67 19.47 -3.38 1.24
C GLN A 67 18.86 -2.64 2.44
N ASP A 68 19.70 -2.03 3.26
CA ASP A 68 19.24 -1.16 4.35
C ASP A 68 18.75 0.17 3.78
N VAL A 69 17.43 0.38 3.85
CA VAL A 69 16.76 1.58 3.36
C VAL A 69 16.33 2.52 4.50
N SER A 70 16.74 2.26 5.74
CA SER A 70 16.27 2.97 6.95
C SER A 70 16.39 4.49 6.85
N ARG A 71 17.43 4.98 6.18
CA ARG A 71 17.71 6.42 6.03
C ARG A 71 17.36 6.99 4.65
N LEU A 72 16.96 6.14 3.71
CA LEU A 72 16.61 6.60 2.37
C LEU A 72 15.26 7.32 2.38
N PRO A 73 15.14 8.46 1.68
CA PRO A 73 13.88 9.15 1.52
C PRO A 73 12.90 8.35 0.65
N MET A 74 11.60 8.67 0.78
CA MET A 74 10.52 7.97 0.06
C MET A 74 10.76 7.85 -1.45
N ALA A 75 11.25 8.92 -2.09
CA ALA A 75 11.49 8.91 -3.53
C ALA A 75 12.55 7.88 -3.97
N GLU A 76 13.56 7.64 -3.14
CA GLU A 76 14.60 6.65 -3.42
C GLU A 76 14.06 5.23 -3.20
N ARG A 77 13.33 5.00 -2.10
CA ARG A 77 12.66 3.70 -1.87
C ARG A 77 11.68 3.36 -2.98
N ALA A 78 10.92 4.35 -3.47
CA ALA A 78 10.00 4.16 -4.60
C ALA A 78 10.75 3.78 -5.89
N ARG A 79 11.91 4.40 -6.18
CA ARG A 79 12.75 4.02 -7.33
C ARG A 79 13.32 2.60 -7.21
N MET A 80 13.56 2.12 -5.99
CA MET A 80 13.98 0.74 -5.74
C MET A 80 12.82 -0.26 -5.91
N GLY A 81 11.57 0.22 -5.93
CA GLY A 81 10.37 -0.58 -6.12
C GLY A 81 9.52 -0.76 -4.86
N LEU A 82 9.82 -0.06 -3.76
CA LEU A 82 8.96 -0.02 -2.57
C LEU A 82 7.96 1.11 -2.74
N VAL A 83 6.79 0.80 -3.28
CA VAL A 83 5.80 1.79 -3.68
C VAL A 83 4.60 1.77 -2.75
N ARG A 84 4.13 2.95 -2.34
CA ARG A 84 2.91 3.13 -1.56
C ARG A 84 1.82 3.78 -2.40
N SER A 85 0.59 3.24 -2.34
CA SER A 85 -0.59 4.00 -2.75
C SER A 85 -0.87 5.08 -1.71
N PHE A 86 -1.09 6.31 -2.15
CA PHE A 86 -1.23 7.43 -1.22
C PHE A 86 -2.65 7.54 -0.67
N GLN A 87 -2.78 7.78 0.64
CA GLN A 87 -4.03 8.12 1.31
C GLN A 87 -4.54 9.52 0.92
N ILE A 88 -3.62 10.40 0.45
CA ILE A 88 -3.94 11.72 -0.10
C ILE A 88 -3.70 11.65 -1.60
N THR A 89 -4.74 11.80 -2.37
CA THR A 89 -4.84 11.70 -3.82
C THR A 89 -3.62 12.27 -4.56
N SER A 90 -2.74 11.38 -5.02
CA SER A 90 -1.71 11.73 -6.03
C SER A 90 -2.34 11.92 -7.43
N ILE A 91 -3.66 11.84 -7.50
CA ILE A 91 -4.43 12.00 -8.73
C ILE A 91 -4.41 13.47 -9.12
N LEU A 92 -4.11 13.73 -10.38
CA LEU A 92 -4.23 15.03 -11.00
C LEU A 92 -5.69 15.21 -11.45
N PRO A 93 -6.54 15.98 -10.71
CA PRO A 93 -7.99 15.93 -10.89
C PRO A 93 -8.48 16.51 -12.22
N ARG A 94 -7.67 17.37 -12.86
CA ARG A 94 -7.97 17.98 -14.16
C ARG A 94 -7.56 17.09 -15.34
N PHE A 95 -6.71 16.09 -15.10
CA PHE A 95 -6.26 15.13 -16.10
C PHE A 95 -7.22 13.95 -16.15
N SER A 96 -7.36 13.33 -17.31
CA SER A 96 -8.12 12.10 -17.47
C SER A 96 -7.47 10.94 -16.72
N ALA A 97 -8.21 9.85 -16.50
CA ALA A 97 -7.66 8.63 -15.91
C ALA A 97 -6.45 8.12 -16.72
N LEU A 98 -6.54 8.13 -18.05
CA LEU A 98 -5.45 7.71 -18.93
C LEU A 98 -4.20 8.57 -18.75
N GLU A 99 -4.35 9.89 -18.74
CA GLU A 99 -3.22 10.82 -18.57
C GLU A 99 -2.56 10.65 -17.21
N ASN A 100 -3.32 10.43 -16.14
CA ASN A 100 -2.77 10.18 -14.81
C ASN A 100 -1.85 8.93 -14.81
N VAL A 101 -2.30 7.82 -15.39
CA VAL A 101 -1.50 6.60 -15.46
C VAL A 101 -0.33 6.76 -16.44
N ALA A 102 -0.53 7.40 -17.59
CA ALA A 102 0.52 7.64 -18.58
C ALA A 102 1.68 8.47 -18.03
N ILE A 103 1.39 9.50 -17.22
CA ILE A 103 2.42 10.29 -16.51
C ILE A 103 3.25 9.39 -15.59
N ALA A 104 2.62 8.46 -14.86
CA ALA A 104 3.33 7.55 -13.98
C ALA A 104 4.20 6.54 -14.76
N VAL A 105 3.70 6.03 -15.90
CA VAL A 105 4.48 5.17 -16.82
C VAL A 105 5.69 5.94 -17.36
N GLN A 106 5.49 7.19 -17.80
CA GLN A 106 6.55 8.05 -18.32
C GLN A 106 7.62 8.38 -17.26
N ALA A 107 7.20 8.72 -16.03
CA ALA A 107 8.12 9.04 -14.94
C ALA A 107 9.12 7.90 -14.67
N ARG A 108 8.69 6.65 -14.84
CA ARG A 108 9.54 5.48 -14.68
C ARG A 108 10.53 5.28 -15.83
N SER A 109 10.14 5.60 -17.07
CA SER A 109 11.00 5.40 -18.26
C SER A 109 12.22 6.32 -18.29
N GLY A 110 12.33 7.28 -17.34
CA GLY A 110 13.41 8.27 -17.30
C GLY A 110 13.32 9.34 -18.39
N SER A 111 12.29 9.28 -19.23
CA SER A 111 12.05 10.23 -20.33
C SER A 111 11.37 11.53 -19.87
N SER A 112 11.53 11.90 -18.60
CA SER A 112 10.88 13.07 -17.97
C SER A 112 11.29 14.41 -18.58
N PHE A 113 12.31 14.46 -19.43
CA PHE A 113 12.86 15.67 -20.04
C PHE A 113 12.70 15.73 -21.57
N SER A 114 11.86 14.89 -22.17
CA SER A 114 11.54 15.03 -23.59
C SER A 114 10.57 16.21 -23.79
N PHE A 115 11.12 17.45 -23.74
CA PHE A 115 10.36 18.70 -23.92
C PHE A 115 9.73 18.88 -25.31
N PHE A 116 10.04 18.01 -26.28
CA PHE A 116 9.64 18.13 -27.67
C PHE A 116 8.57 17.11 -28.10
N GLY A 117 8.19 16.15 -27.25
CA GLY A 117 7.14 15.16 -27.53
C GLY A 117 5.86 15.49 -26.73
N ASN A 118 4.71 15.52 -27.41
CA ASN A 118 3.45 15.54 -26.71
C ASN A 118 3.21 14.13 -26.13
N ALA A 119 3.54 13.92 -24.87
CA ALA A 119 3.47 12.62 -24.16
C ALA A 119 2.06 11.99 -24.29
N SER A 120 1.00 12.81 -24.40
CA SER A 120 -0.36 12.33 -24.60
C SER A 120 -0.58 11.65 -25.98
N LYS A 121 0.38 11.75 -26.88
CA LYS A 121 0.34 11.18 -28.25
C LYS A 121 1.33 10.05 -28.46
N GLU A 122 2.07 9.61 -27.41
CA GLU A 122 2.96 8.46 -27.51
C GLU A 122 2.16 7.15 -27.36
N PRO A 123 1.98 6.35 -28.44
CA PRO A 123 1.14 5.16 -28.42
C PRO A 123 1.57 4.16 -27.33
N ALA A 124 2.87 3.94 -27.18
CA ALA A 124 3.42 2.98 -26.22
C ALA A 124 3.10 3.33 -24.74
N LEU A 125 3.09 4.63 -24.38
CA LEU A 125 2.72 5.08 -23.03
C LEU A 125 1.21 4.89 -22.81
N ASN A 126 0.41 5.24 -23.82
CA ASN A 126 -1.05 5.12 -23.76
C ASN A 126 -1.48 3.65 -23.71
N ASP A 127 -0.84 2.77 -24.48
CA ASP A 127 -1.15 1.33 -24.47
C ASP A 127 -0.83 0.71 -23.10
N ALA A 128 0.32 1.04 -22.52
CA ALA A 128 0.68 0.59 -21.17
C ALA A 128 -0.28 1.14 -20.10
N ALA A 129 -0.66 2.40 -20.20
CA ALA A 129 -1.61 3.03 -19.29
C ALA A 129 -3.01 2.42 -19.44
N MET A 130 -3.47 2.18 -20.69
CA MET A 130 -4.74 1.54 -20.96
C MET A 130 -4.81 0.10 -20.46
N ALA A 131 -3.72 -0.66 -20.57
CA ALA A 131 -3.64 -2.01 -20.01
C ALA A 131 -3.84 -2.01 -18.48
N LEU A 132 -3.21 -1.06 -17.77
CA LEU A 132 -3.41 -0.88 -16.33
C LEU A 132 -4.86 -0.48 -16.00
N LEU A 133 -5.42 0.49 -16.71
CA LEU A 133 -6.82 0.90 -16.51
C LEU A 133 -7.79 -0.26 -16.75
N SER A 134 -7.55 -1.06 -17.79
CA SER A 134 -8.38 -2.24 -18.10
C SER A 134 -8.35 -3.26 -16.96
N ARG A 135 -7.20 -3.47 -16.34
CA ARG A 135 -7.03 -4.38 -15.19
C ARG A 135 -7.90 -3.99 -14.00
N PHE A 136 -8.15 -2.70 -13.82
CA PHE A 136 -9.01 -2.15 -12.76
C PHE A 136 -10.44 -1.83 -13.21
N GLY A 137 -10.85 -2.28 -14.42
CA GLY A 137 -12.18 -2.01 -14.95
C GLY A 137 -12.43 -0.55 -15.33
N LEU A 138 -11.38 0.26 -15.45
CA LEU A 138 -11.45 1.69 -15.74
C LEU A 138 -11.29 2.04 -17.22
N ALA A 139 -11.20 1.05 -18.13
CA ALA A 139 -10.98 1.29 -19.56
C ALA A 139 -12.04 2.21 -20.18
N ALA A 140 -13.32 1.99 -19.87
CA ALA A 140 -14.43 2.84 -20.34
C ALA A 140 -14.40 4.27 -19.76
N ARG A 141 -13.63 4.49 -18.71
CA ARG A 141 -13.47 5.77 -18.00
C ARG A 141 -12.15 6.48 -18.34
N ALA A 142 -11.34 5.91 -19.24
CA ALA A 142 -10.00 6.39 -19.57
C ALA A 142 -9.95 7.89 -19.91
N GLY A 143 -10.92 8.39 -20.67
CA GLY A 143 -11.01 9.80 -21.07
C GLY A 143 -11.67 10.74 -20.04
N VAL A 144 -12.17 10.22 -18.91
CA VAL A 144 -12.89 11.01 -17.92
C VAL A 144 -11.88 11.72 -17.00
N PRO A 145 -12.05 13.02 -16.72
CA PRO A 145 -11.24 13.72 -15.72
C PRO A 145 -11.34 13.04 -14.37
N ALA A 146 -10.19 12.78 -13.75
CA ALA A 146 -10.12 12.02 -12.50
C ALA A 146 -10.90 12.70 -11.35
N GLY A 147 -11.04 14.03 -11.38
CA GLY A 147 -11.87 14.77 -10.44
C GLY A 147 -13.36 14.40 -10.46
N GLN A 148 -13.86 13.90 -11.61
CA GLN A 148 -15.27 13.52 -11.84
C GLN A 148 -15.55 12.02 -11.60
N MET A 149 -14.52 11.25 -11.19
CA MET A 149 -14.66 9.84 -10.87
C MET A 149 -15.24 9.65 -9.46
N SER A 150 -15.92 8.51 -9.23
CA SER A 150 -16.38 8.10 -7.89
C SER A 150 -15.20 7.87 -6.95
N HIS A 151 -15.46 7.75 -5.64
CA HIS A 151 -14.40 7.41 -4.67
C HIS A 151 -13.75 6.06 -4.97
N GLY A 152 -14.55 5.04 -5.29
CA GLY A 152 -14.04 3.72 -5.66
C GLY A 152 -13.22 3.73 -6.95
N GLU A 153 -13.69 4.45 -8.00
CA GLU A 153 -12.91 4.63 -9.23
C GLU A 153 -11.57 5.33 -8.99
N LYS A 154 -11.56 6.36 -8.11
CA LYS A 154 -10.32 7.05 -7.71
C LYS A 154 -9.37 6.12 -7.00
N ARG A 155 -9.86 5.26 -6.09
CA ARG A 155 -9.04 4.25 -5.41
C ARG A 155 -8.42 3.25 -6.39
N GLN A 156 -9.21 2.75 -7.33
CA GLN A 156 -8.70 1.88 -8.39
C GLN A 156 -7.65 2.59 -9.25
N LEU A 157 -7.87 3.85 -9.59
CA LEU A 157 -6.92 4.67 -10.35
C LEU A 157 -5.60 4.89 -9.57
N GLU A 158 -5.65 5.16 -8.26
CA GLU A 158 -4.46 5.28 -7.41
C GLU A 158 -3.60 4.03 -7.42
N ILE A 159 -4.22 2.85 -7.34
CA ILE A 159 -3.49 1.58 -7.40
C ILE A 159 -2.91 1.36 -8.81
N ALA A 160 -3.66 1.69 -9.86
CA ALA A 160 -3.17 1.63 -11.24
C ALA A 160 -1.93 2.53 -11.44
N ILE A 161 -1.95 3.76 -10.88
CA ILE A 161 -0.81 4.68 -10.89
C ILE A 161 0.39 4.09 -10.11
N ALA A 162 0.16 3.48 -8.95
CA ALA A 162 1.22 2.84 -8.17
C ALA A 162 1.84 1.66 -8.94
N LEU A 163 1.03 0.87 -9.65
CA LEU A 163 1.51 -0.24 -10.48
C LEU A 163 2.29 0.21 -11.72
N ALA A 164 2.01 1.42 -12.25
CA ALA A 164 2.78 2.00 -13.34
C ALA A 164 4.27 2.15 -13.00
N ALA A 165 4.60 2.33 -11.72
CA ALA A 165 5.97 2.32 -11.22
C ALA A 165 6.63 0.93 -11.25
N LYS A 166 5.90 -0.15 -11.58
CA LYS A 166 6.32 -1.56 -11.53
C LYS A 166 6.95 -1.92 -10.19
N PRO A 167 6.19 -1.85 -9.10
CA PRO A 167 6.70 -2.11 -7.76
C PRO A 167 7.22 -3.53 -7.61
N LYS A 168 8.22 -3.70 -6.73
CA LYS A 168 8.64 -4.99 -6.19
C LYS A 168 7.88 -5.35 -4.90
N LEU A 169 7.33 -4.34 -4.23
CA LEU A 169 6.43 -4.45 -3.08
C LEU A 169 5.48 -3.26 -3.07
N LEU A 170 4.20 -3.53 -2.82
CA LEU A 170 3.16 -2.52 -2.78
C LEU A 170 2.64 -2.34 -1.35
N LEU A 171 2.62 -1.09 -0.88
CA LEU A 171 2.02 -0.71 0.39
C LEU A 171 0.65 -0.09 0.12
N LEU A 172 -0.39 -0.67 0.69
CA LEU A 172 -1.77 -0.18 0.58
C LEU A 172 -2.28 0.26 1.96
N ASP A 173 -2.79 1.48 2.03
CA ASP A 173 -3.29 2.08 3.25
C ASP A 173 -4.79 2.35 3.11
N GLU A 174 -5.60 1.51 3.76
CA GLU A 174 -7.07 1.53 3.74
C GLU A 174 -7.65 1.66 2.31
N PRO A 175 -7.30 0.76 1.38
CA PRO A 175 -7.73 0.89 -0.01
C PRO A 175 -9.25 0.71 -0.20
N LEU A 176 -9.95 0.11 0.76
CA LEU A 176 -11.40 -0.12 0.71
C LEU A 176 -12.20 1.00 1.38
N ALA A 177 -11.54 1.97 2.03
CA ALA A 177 -12.24 3.05 2.72
C ALA A 177 -13.07 3.91 1.75
N GLY A 178 -14.37 4.08 2.08
CA GLY A 178 -15.28 4.92 1.30
C GLY A 178 -15.75 4.32 -0.03
N THR A 179 -15.47 3.04 -0.29
CA THR A 179 -16.00 2.31 -1.45
C THR A 179 -17.37 1.70 -1.16
N SER A 180 -18.21 1.55 -2.18
CA SER A 180 -19.44 0.77 -2.08
C SER A 180 -19.11 -0.73 -1.99
N HIS A 181 -20.08 -1.56 -1.57
CA HIS A 181 -19.89 -3.01 -1.47
C HIS A 181 -19.41 -3.63 -2.80
N ASP A 182 -20.02 -3.25 -3.93
CA ASP A 182 -19.65 -3.77 -5.24
C ASP A 182 -18.25 -3.31 -5.68
N GLU A 183 -17.86 -2.08 -5.35
CA GLU A 183 -16.52 -1.56 -5.61
C GLU A 183 -15.47 -2.26 -4.76
N SER A 184 -15.77 -2.48 -3.47
CA SER A 184 -14.91 -3.24 -2.55
C SER A 184 -14.69 -4.66 -3.06
N GLN A 185 -15.74 -5.36 -3.48
CA GLN A 185 -15.63 -6.73 -3.97
C GLN A 185 -14.79 -6.81 -5.25
N ARG A 186 -14.95 -5.85 -6.17
CA ARG A 186 -14.09 -5.78 -7.38
C ARG A 186 -12.64 -5.53 -7.02
N LEU A 187 -12.37 -4.64 -6.06
CA LEU A 187 -11.02 -4.35 -5.62
C LEU A 187 -10.40 -5.56 -4.91
N ILE A 188 -11.15 -6.24 -4.04
CA ILE A 188 -10.72 -7.50 -3.40
C ILE A 188 -10.28 -8.52 -4.45
N ASN A 189 -11.11 -8.78 -5.47
CA ASN A 189 -10.78 -9.71 -6.54
C ASN A 189 -9.50 -9.29 -7.30
N THR A 190 -9.35 -7.99 -7.55
CA THR A 190 -8.14 -7.45 -8.22
C THR A 190 -6.89 -7.63 -7.35
N LEU A 191 -6.99 -7.40 -6.04
CA LEU A 191 -5.88 -7.59 -5.11
C LEU A 191 -5.51 -9.07 -4.94
N GLN A 192 -6.50 -9.99 -4.98
CA GLN A 192 -6.25 -11.44 -4.98
C GLN A 192 -5.44 -11.91 -6.19
N GLU A 193 -5.66 -11.30 -7.37
CA GLU A 193 -4.82 -11.60 -8.54
C GLU A 193 -3.45 -10.93 -8.43
N LEU A 194 -3.41 -9.68 -7.95
CA LEU A 194 -2.18 -8.91 -7.84
C LEU A 194 -1.16 -9.52 -6.87
N ARG A 195 -1.61 -10.11 -5.75
CA ARG A 195 -0.72 -10.75 -4.76
C ARG A 195 0.07 -11.93 -5.34
N LYS A 196 -0.41 -12.55 -6.41
CA LYS A 196 0.32 -13.62 -7.11
C LYS A 196 1.54 -13.11 -7.87
N GLU A 197 1.60 -11.80 -8.15
CA GLU A 197 2.66 -11.16 -8.94
C GLU A 197 3.70 -10.45 -8.06
N LEU A 198 3.24 -9.85 -6.95
CA LEU A 198 4.12 -9.10 -6.04
C LEU A 198 3.59 -9.15 -4.61
N PRO A 199 4.48 -9.06 -3.61
CA PRO A 199 4.10 -8.96 -2.21
C PRO A 199 3.38 -7.64 -1.94
N ILE A 200 2.34 -7.71 -1.08
CA ILE A 200 1.51 -6.57 -0.70
C ILE A 200 1.50 -6.46 0.82
N VAL A 201 1.75 -5.27 1.34
CA VAL A 201 1.44 -4.91 2.73
C VAL A 201 0.16 -4.10 2.72
N LEU A 202 -0.84 -4.59 3.44
CA LEU A 202 -2.17 -4.01 3.51
C LEU A 202 -2.44 -3.50 4.93
N ILE A 203 -2.78 -2.23 5.09
CA ILE A 203 -3.43 -1.74 6.30
C ILE A 203 -4.92 -1.65 6.01
N GLU A 204 -5.73 -2.33 6.81
CA GLU A 204 -7.19 -2.32 6.72
C GLU A 204 -7.82 -2.50 8.10
N HIS A 205 -9.04 -2.01 8.22
CA HIS A 205 -9.87 -2.18 9.41
C HIS A 205 -11.13 -3.02 9.13
N ASP A 206 -11.45 -3.26 7.86
CA ASP A 206 -12.50 -4.21 7.46
C ASP A 206 -11.98 -5.65 7.61
N MET A 207 -12.41 -6.30 8.69
CA MET A 207 -11.93 -7.64 9.03
C MET A 207 -12.35 -8.69 8.01
N ASP A 208 -13.53 -8.55 7.39
CA ASP A 208 -13.99 -9.50 6.37
C ASP A 208 -13.10 -9.43 5.13
N ALA A 209 -12.74 -8.22 4.70
CA ALA A 209 -11.80 -8.02 3.62
C ALA A 209 -10.39 -8.54 3.97
N VAL A 210 -9.90 -8.28 5.19
CA VAL A 210 -8.61 -8.77 5.66
C VAL A 210 -8.57 -10.30 5.62
N PHE A 211 -9.61 -10.97 6.15
CA PHE A 211 -9.67 -12.43 6.18
C PHE A 211 -9.84 -13.06 4.78
N ALA A 212 -10.46 -12.33 3.85
CA ALA A 212 -10.59 -12.79 2.46
C ALA A 212 -9.29 -12.64 1.65
N LEU A 213 -8.44 -11.65 2.00
CA LEU A 213 -7.28 -11.26 1.21
C LEU A 213 -5.95 -11.80 1.75
N ALA A 214 -5.75 -11.74 3.07
CA ALA A 214 -4.45 -11.91 3.67
C ALA A 214 -3.99 -13.37 3.74
N ASP A 215 -2.72 -13.61 3.46
CA ASP A 215 -2.03 -14.87 3.76
C ASP A 215 -1.55 -14.88 5.22
N ARG A 216 -1.13 -13.71 5.70
CA ARG A 216 -0.70 -13.47 7.07
C ARG A 216 -1.27 -12.16 7.59
N VAL A 217 -1.59 -12.14 8.87
CA VAL A 217 -2.08 -10.95 9.58
C VAL A 217 -1.18 -10.69 10.78
N SER A 218 -0.75 -9.46 10.96
CA SER A 218 -0.07 -8.97 12.16
C SER A 218 -0.94 -7.96 12.88
N VAL A 219 -1.06 -8.10 14.19
CA VAL A 219 -1.88 -7.24 15.03
C VAL A 219 -0.99 -6.27 15.77
N LEU A 220 -1.13 -4.98 15.48
CA LEU A 220 -0.42 -3.88 16.12
C LEU A 220 -1.30 -3.26 17.20
N VAL A 221 -0.79 -3.20 18.43
CA VAL A 221 -1.49 -2.59 19.57
C VAL A 221 -0.46 -1.77 20.37
N TYR A 222 -0.78 -0.52 20.64
CA TYR A 222 0.13 0.41 21.34
C TYR A 222 1.57 0.39 20.83
N GLY A 223 1.71 0.35 19.50
CA GLY A 223 3.01 0.36 18.83
C GLY A 223 3.75 -0.97 18.80
N ARG A 224 3.20 -2.06 19.31
CA ARG A 224 3.82 -3.39 19.34
C ARG A 224 3.03 -4.42 18.57
N ILE A 225 3.72 -5.36 17.93
CA ILE A 225 3.07 -6.53 17.35
C ILE A 225 2.79 -7.52 18.48
N ILE A 226 1.50 -7.74 18.79
CA ILE A 226 1.07 -8.67 19.83
C ILE A 226 0.84 -10.09 19.29
N ALA A 227 0.50 -10.21 18.00
CA ALA A 227 0.27 -11.48 17.33
C ALA A 227 0.60 -11.37 15.84
N SER A 228 1.09 -12.46 15.25
CA SER A 228 1.28 -12.60 13.81
C SER A 228 1.04 -14.05 13.39
N GLY A 229 0.23 -14.28 12.36
CA GLY A 229 -0.11 -15.62 11.93
C GLY A 229 -1.11 -15.65 10.78
N SER A 230 -1.66 -16.83 10.49
CA SER A 230 -2.74 -16.97 9.52
C SER A 230 -4.00 -16.22 9.96
N PRO A 231 -4.88 -15.80 9.03
CA PRO A 231 -6.14 -15.15 9.38
C PRO A 231 -6.94 -15.94 10.42
N GLN A 232 -7.00 -17.28 10.29
CA GLN A 232 -7.70 -18.14 11.25
C GLN A 232 -7.06 -18.11 12.64
N SER A 233 -5.71 -18.18 12.74
CA SER A 233 -5.02 -18.13 14.03
C SER A 233 -5.19 -16.81 14.76
N ILE A 234 -5.30 -15.71 14.01
CA ILE A 234 -5.56 -14.37 14.56
C ILE A 234 -7.00 -14.25 15.06
N ARG A 235 -7.98 -14.77 14.32
CA ARG A 235 -9.39 -14.80 14.73
C ARG A 235 -9.58 -15.55 16.05
N ASP A 236 -8.85 -16.64 16.25
CA ASP A 236 -8.97 -17.49 17.42
C ASP A 236 -8.13 -17.01 18.62
N ASN A 237 -7.27 -16.00 18.43
CA ASN A 237 -6.37 -15.52 19.46
C ASN A 237 -7.10 -14.71 20.52
N ALA A 238 -7.01 -15.14 21.79
CA ALA A 238 -7.70 -14.50 22.91
C ALA A 238 -7.17 -13.10 23.21
N GLU A 239 -5.86 -12.86 23.06
CA GLU A 239 -5.22 -11.56 23.29
C GLU A 239 -5.69 -10.54 22.23
N VAL A 240 -5.78 -10.98 20.97
CA VAL A 240 -6.31 -10.15 19.88
C VAL A 240 -7.76 -9.78 20.15
N ARG A 241 -8.61 -10.76 20.53
CA ARG A 241 -10.00 -10.48 20.89
C ARG A 241 -10.12 -9.49 22.03
N ALA A 242 -9.33 -9.63 23.08
CA ALA A 242 -9.34 -8.70 24.20
C ALA A 242 -8.92 -7.27 23.79
N ALA A 243 -7.94 -7.14 22.90
CA ALA A 243 -7.47 -5.84 22.41
C ALA A 243 -8.55 -5.09 21.58
N TYR A 244 -9.39 -5.83 20.84
CA TYR A 244 -10.50 -5.24 20.07
C TYR A 244 -11.77 -5.02 20.91
N LEU A 245 -12.11 -5.94 21.83
CA LEU A 245 -13.28 -5.80 22.70
C LEU A 245 -13.10 -4.74 23.80
N GLY A 246 -11.85 -4.41 24.16
CA GLY A 246 -11.56 -3.34 25.11
C GLY A 246 -11.92 -1.95 24.59
N GLU A 247 -12.08 -1.75 23.30
CA GLU A 247 -12.51 -0.47 22.70
C GLU A 247 -14.03 -0.30 22.63
N GLU A 248 -14.81 -1.39 22.58
CA GLU A 248 -16.29 -1.30 22.60
C GLU A 248 -16.87 -1.02 24.01
N ALA A 249 -16.02 -1.07 25.04
CA ALA A 249 -16.43 -0.88 26.44
C ALA A 249 -15.99 0.47 27.05
N ALA A 250 -15.38 1.36 26.28
CA ALA A 250 -14.96 2.69 26.67
C ALA A 250 -15.65 3.77 25.83
#